data_e840aaa2b81e8f67319cb763282ade11
#
_entry.id   e840aaa2b81e8f67319cb763282ade11
#
_cell.length_a   1.000
_cell.length_b   1.000
_cell.length_c   1.000
_cell.angle_alpha   90.00
_cell.angle_beta   90.00
_cell.angle_gamma   90.00
#
_symmetry.space_group_name_H-M   'P 1'
#
loop_
_entity.id
_entity.type
_entity.pdbx_description
1 polymer ?
#
loop_
_entity_poly.entity_id
_entity_poly.type
_entity_poly.pdbx_seq_one_letter_code
_entity_poly.pdbx_strand_id
1 'polypeptide(L)'
;WQEGQDGESCGTPIAPHNGSNSATWSYDATAKTITVVGSGAFLGLAKVHNTGEDGKPANNTITYKYDLSEDGGSMDLTINYSTSGTNTWRFKMVQKGFDVVPPKPATDVAALKGVYTNAVAWIDSEGETGETYTVYASRSAITKENLKDAEVVEFGVLEDAQSANHMLYSPLSNRWTDYYYAVTSTDAAQNVSDLVATTVPTSNMAMGIPVISMTKPSGFKVDGDISDWKSSGITPFMMGVSSNSYNPSKGVVSAGTVTDDNDAHVELYIAIDADSLYVGANVTDDVFNAGSGNWWEQDALELFMGLYDRRGKKHAAPGRKKDDLEPDYKFVAMGDSLFVEFGKNTSLEDSSWVQYKNTGVNNSPDAVIEFAISLKHLAGIVGEKVFAPKRGMRIPFEPSWHDNDGTYEGNITMSSKNTDRAYYDPTVWSETFLGKYDGDRLSVEDELVATDFDLKANYPNPFNPTTTIEYSIGVAGPVKLMVYDLLGREMVRLVDDYKSIGTYKAVWNAASMPSGVYFYRIEAGDFVKTQKMILMK
;
A
#
# COMPACT_ATOMS: atom_id res chain seq x y z
N TRP A 1 -28.54 -8.41 -26.36
CA TRP A 1 -28.26 -9.41 -25.35
C TRP A 1 -28.27 -10.78 -26.03
N GLN A 2 -27.25 -11.60 -25.77
CA GLN A 2 -27.14 -12.98 -26.25
C GLN A 2 -27.09 -13.93 -25.06
N GLU A 3 -27.73 -15.10 -25.22
CA GLU A 3 -27.68 -16.19 -24.26
C GLU A 3 -26.54 -17.16 -24.63
N GLY A 4 -25.72 -17.58 -23.69
CA GLY A 4 -24.70 -18.60 -23.84
C GLY A 4 -24.52 -19.38 -22.54
N GLN A 5 -23.97 -20.58 -22.63
CA GLN A 5 -23.60 -21.39 -21.46
C GLN A 5 -22.07 -21.34 -21.28
N ASP A 6 -21.62 -21.32 -20.04
CA ASP A 6 -20.18 -21.35 -19.74
C ASP A 6 -19.51 -22.58 -20.37
N GLY A 7 -18.52 -22.34 -21.23
CA GLY A 7 -17.75 -23.38 -21.90
C GLY A 7 -18.34 -23.94 -23.19
N GLU A 8 -19.50 -23.45 -23.66
CA GLU A 8 -20.11 -23.86 -24.90
C GLU A 8 -20.31 -22.69 -25.86
N SER A 9 -20.12 -22.92 -27.14
CA SER A 9 -20.47 -21.95 -28.18
C SER A 9 -21.97 -21.75 -28.23
N CYS A 10 -22.44 -20.50 -28.30
CA CYS A 10 -23.85 -20.21 -28.50
C CYS A 10 -24.31 -20.79 -29.81
N GLY A 11 -25.24 -21.73 -29.74
CA GLY A 11 -25.93 -22.27 -30.89
C GLY A 11 -27.01 -21.34 -31.45
N THR A 12 -27.67 -21.75 -32.53
CA THR A 12 -28.84 -21.04 -33.02
C THR A 12 -29.95 -21.08 -31.96
N PRO A 13 -30.55 -19.93 -31.60
CA PRO A 13 -31.64 -19.90 -30.63
C PRO A 13 -32.78 -20.83 -31.02
N ILE A 14 -33.24 -21.64 -30.07
CA ILE A 14 -34.39 -22.55 -30.23
C ILE A 14 -35.60 -21.97 -29.51
N ALA A 15 -36.78 -22.49 -29.80
CA ALA A 15 -37.97 -22.08 -29.07
C ALA A 15 -37.83 -22.37 -27.55
N PRO A 16 -38.23 -21.42 -26.68
CA PRO A 16 -38.94 -20.17 -26.95
C PRO A 16 -38.07 -18.96 -27.33
N HIS A 17 -36.76 -19.11 -27.46
CA HIS A 17 -35.77 -18.00 -27.57
C HIS A 17 -35.50 -17.59 -29.04
N ASN A 18 -36.04 -18.25 -30.01
CA ASN A 18 -35.83 -17.99 -31.45
C ASN A 18 -36.72 -16.87 -32.03
N GLY A 19 -37.35 -16.08 -31.15
CA GLY A 19 -38.27 -15.01 -31.58
C GLY A 19 -39.69 -15.47 -31.95
N SER A 20 -40.00 -16.78 -31.86
CA SER A 20 -41.34 -17.31 -32.16
C SER A 20 -42.39 -17.05 -31.08
N ASN A 21 -41.94 -16.69 -29.86
CA ASN A 21 -42.80 -16.37 -28.74
C ASN A 21 -42.54 -14.93 -28.27
N SER A 22 -43.64 -14.21 -28.00
CA SER A 22 -43.55 -12.85 -27.47
C SER A 22 -43.58 -12.83 -25.96
N ALA A 23 -42.85 -11.86 -25.37
CA ALA A 23 -42.93 -11.55 -23.97
C ALA A 23 -42.89 -10.03 -23.79
N THR A 24 -43.50 -9.55 -22.73
CA THR A 24 -43.37 -8.18 -22.26
C THR A 24 -42.52 -8.16 -20.99
N TRP A 25 -41.88 -7.06 -20.74
CA TRP A 25 -41.07 -6.93 -19.55
C TRP A 25 -41.26 -5.57 -18.86
N SER A 26 -41.02 -5.56 -17.56
CA SER A 26 -40.95 -4.38 -16.74
C SER A 26 -39.81 -4.53 -15.76
N TYR A 27 -39.29 -3.40 -15.23
CA TYR A 27 -38.26 -3.44 -14.23
C TYR A 27 -38.59 -2.55 -13.02
N ASP A 28 -38.07 -2.95 -11.87
CA ASP A 28 -38.10 -2.18 -10.64
C ASP A 28 -36.65 -1.89 -10.25
N ALA A 29 -36.25 -0.62 -10.39
CA ALA A 29 -34.89 -0.16 -10.08
C ALA A 29 -34.57 -0.21 -8.56
N THR A 30 -35.58 -0.06 -7.71
CA THR A 30 -35.43 -0.08 -6.26
C THR A 30 -35.26 -1.51 -5.75
N ALA A 31 -36.08 -2.43 -6.25
CA ALA A 31 -35.98 -3.85 -5.89
C ALA A 31 -34.89 -4.57 -6.68
N LYS A 32 -34.29 -3.95 -7.69
CA LYS A 32 -33.35 -4.55 -8.65
C LYS A 32 -33.92 -5.82 -9.27
N THR A 33 -35.11 -5.74 -9.82
CA THR A 33 -35.78 -6.87 -10.44
C THR A 33 -36.27 -6.56 -11.86
N ILE A 34 -36.24 -7.58 -12.72
CA ILE A 34 -36.89 -7.59 -14.05
C ILE A 34 -37.96 -8.65 -14.04
N THR A 35 -39.19 -8.25 -14.32
CA THR A 35 -40.34 -9.17 -14.47
C THR A 35 -40.66 -9.32 -15.93
N VAL A 36 -40.67 -10.56 -16.42
CA VAL A 36 -40.96 -10.92 -17.78
C VAL A 36 -42.25 -11.74 -17.82
N VAL A 37 -43.16 -11.37 -18.72
CA VAL A 37 -44.51 -11.99 -18.85
C VAL A 37 -44.70 -12.44 -20.28
N GLY A 38 -45.14 -13.69 -20.47
CA GLY A 38 -45.41 -14.27 -21.76
C GLY A 38 -44.76 -15.62 -21.98
N SER A 39 -45.04 -16.23 -23.11
CA SER A 39 -44.50 -17.56 -23.44
C SER A 39 -42.98 -17.58 -23.66
N GLY A 40 -42.39 -16.40 -23.97
CA GLY A 40 -40.97 -16.21 -24.10
C GLY A 40 -40.27 -15.70 -22.83
N ALA A 41 -40.93 -15.80 -21.65
CA ALA A 41 -40.40 -15.26 -20.40
C ALA A 41 -39.25 -16.05 -19.80
N PHE A 42 -39.01 -17.26 -20.26
CA PHE A 42 -37.98 -18.14 -19.71
C PHE A 42 -36.64 -17.87 -20.34
N LEU A 43 -35.60 -17.77 -19.50
CA LEU A 43 -34.23 -17.89 -19.91
C LEU A 43 -33.74 -19.30 -19.56
N GLY A 44 -32.96 -19.91 -20.42
CA GLY A 44 -32.50 -21.27 -20.25
C GLY A 44 -33.64 -22.32 -20.44
N LEU A 45 -33.68 -23.35 -19.59
CA LEU A 45 -34.68 -24.40 -19.67
C LEU A 45 -36.03 -23.94 -19.15
N ALA A 46 -37.11 -24.32 -19.81
CA ALA A 46 -38.49 -23.92 -19.49
C ALA A 46 -38.95 -24.31 -18.07
N LYS A 47 -38.28 -25.26 -17.44
CA LYS A 47 -38.55 -25.67 -16.05
C LYS A 47 -37.91 -24.78 -14.98
N VAL A 48 -37.04 -23.86 -15.37
CA VAL A 48 -36.39 -22.95 -14.45
C VAL A 48 -37.32 -21.79 -14.11
N HIS A 49 -37.74 -21.72 -12.88
CA HIS A 49 -38.60 -20.66 -12.37
C HIS A 49 -38.49 -20.55 -10.84
N ASN A 50 -39.02 -19.48 -10.26
CA ASN A 50 -38.92 -19.17 -8.84
C ASN A 50 -39.80 -20.01 -7.91
N THR A 51 -40.55 -20.99 -8.40
CA THR A 51 -41.40 -21.87 -7.59
C THR A 51 -40.94 -23.34 -7.56
N GLY A 52 -39.82 -23.67 -8.21
CA GLY A 52 -39.26 -25.01 -8.26
C GLY A 52 -38.98 -25.52 -9.66
N GLU A 53 -38.34 -26.67 -9.78
CA GLU A 53 -37.88 -27.23 -11.06
C GLU A 53 -38.99 -27.79 -11.96
N ASP A 54 -40.08 -28.27 -11.36
CA ASP A 54 -41.05 -29.12 -12.05
C ASP A 54 -42.30 -28.40 -12.58
N GLY A 55 -42.35 -27.10 -12.45
CA GLY A 55 -43.53 -26.36 -12.85
C GLY A 55 -43.24 -25.23 -13.82
N LYS A 56 -44.29 -24.74 -14.45
CA LYS A 56 -44.27 -23.45 -15.13
C LYS A 56 -44.72 -22.38 -14.14
N PRO A 57 -44.16 -21.17 -14.17
CA PRO A 57 -44.67 -20.10 -13.33
C PRO A 57 -46.13 -19.81 -13.69
N ALA A 58 -46.93 -19.46 -12.68
CA ALA A 58 -48.31 -19.06 -12.89
C ALA A 58 -48.35 -17.87 -13.86
N ASN A 59 -49.26 -17.94 -14.83
CA ASN A 59 -49.47 -16.88 -15.83
C ASN A 59 -48.24 -16.54 -16.70
N ASN A 60 -47.30 -17.47 -16.89
CA ASN A 60 -46.04 -17.24 -17.63
C ASN A 60 -45.29 -15.99 -17.18
N THR A 61 -45.26 -15.74 -15.89
CA THR A 61 -44.56 -14.58 -15.30
C THR A 61 -43.35 -15.04 -14.50
N ILE A 62 -42.16 -14.49 -14.82
CA ILE A 62 -40.92 -14.76 -14.10
C ILE A 62 -40.32 -13.45 -13.67
N THR A 63 -39.86 -13.40 -12.42
CA THR A 63 -39.10 -12.25 -11.87
C THR A 63 -37.68 -12.67 -11.60
N TYR A 64 -36.75 -12.02 -12.28
CA TYR A 64 -35.31 -12.17 -12.11
C TYR A 64 -34.80 -11.04 -11.23
N LYS A 65 -33.83 -11.32 -10.36
CA LYS A 65 -32.99 -10.27 -9.81
C LYS A 65 -31.95 -9.90 -10.85
N TYR A 66 -31.61 -8.63 -10.95
CA TYR A 66 -30.55 -8.19 -11.83
C TYR A 66 -29.46 -7.43 -11.07
N ASP A 67 -28.24 -7.54 -11.59
CA ASP A 67 -27.11 -6.72 -11.19
C ASP A 67 -26.40 -6.26 -12.47
N LEU A 68 -26.25 -4.93 -12.61
CA LEU A 68 -25.57 -4.34 -13.76
C LEU A 68 -24.11 -4.16 -13.44
N SER A 69 -23.24 -4.44 -14.42
CA SER A 69 -21.86 -3.98 -14.35
C SER A 69 -21.81 -2.45 -14.30
N GLU A 70 -20.76 -1.92 -13.73
CA GLU A 70 -20.61 -0.48 -13.51
C GLU A 70 -20.63 0.33 -14.81
N ASP A 71 -20.08 -0.22 -15.88
CA ASP A 71 -20.05 0.33 -17.23
C ASP A 71 -21.37 0.14 -18.01
N GLY A 72 -22.32 -0.63 -17.47
CA GLY A 72 -23.58 -0.95 -18.12
C GLY A 72 -23.48 -1.97 -19.25
N GLY A 73 -22.27 -2.49 -19.55
CA GLY A 73 -22.04 -3.42 -20.66
C GLY A 73 -22.50 -4.84 -20.40
N SER A 74 -22.63 -5.24 -19.15
CA SER A 74 -23.15 -6.56 -18.78
C SER A 74 -24.20 -6.51 -17.68
N MET A 75 -25.02 -7.54 -17.62
CA MET A 75 -26.07 -7.71 -16.62
C MET A 75 -26.13 -9.16 -16.17
N ASP A 76 -26.04 -9.40 -14.88
CA ASP A 76 -26.32 -10.71 -14.29
C ASP A 76 -27.82 -10.81 -13.92
N LEU A 77 -28.51 -11.76 -14.52
CA LEU A 77 -29.87 -12.11 -14.11
C LEU A 77 -29.82 -13.38 -13.26
N THR A 78 -30.43 -13.34 -12.08
CA THR A 78 -30.49 -14.49 -11.17
C THR A 78 -31.89 -14.85 -10.81
N ILE A 79 -32.14 -16.15 -10.70
CA ILE A 79 -33.43 -16.71 -10.28
C ILE A 79 -33.19 -17.96 -9.42
N ASN A 80 -33.88 -18.04 -8.28
CA ASN A 80 -33.93 -19.26 -7.48
C ASN A 80 -34.97 -20.22 -8.06
N TYR A 81 -34.56 -21.43 -8.34
CA TYR A 81 -35.46 -22.46 -8.88
C TYR A 81 -35.76 -23.59 -7.88
N SER A 82 -35.28 -23.53 -6.65
CA SER A 82 -35.62 -24.46 -5.58
C SER A 82 -36.41 -23.78 -4.47
N THR A 83 -37.32 -24.52 -3.87
CA THR A 83 -38.10 -24.06 -2.71
C THR A 83 -37.24 -23.82 -1.47
N SER A 84 -36.06 -24.45 -1.38
CA SER A 84 -35.09 -24.23 -0.33
C SER A 84 -34.26 -22.94 -0.47
N GLY A 85 -34.35 -22.28 -1.63
CA GLY A 85 -33.55 -21.08 -1.95
C GLY A 85 -32.05 -21.33 -2.16
N THR A 86 -31.64 -22.60 -2.22
CA THR A 86 -30.20 -22.97 -2.28
C THR A 86 -29.70 -23.10 -3.72
N ASN A 87 -30.57 -23.31 -4.69
CA ASN A 87 -30.20 -23.46 -6.10
C ASN A 87 -30.58 -22.21 -6.89
N THR A 88 -29.61 -21.63 -7.56
CA THR A 88 -29.76 -20.38 -8.32
C THR A 88 -29.25 -20.60 -9.75
N TRP A 89 -30.04 -20.21 -10.72
CA TRP A 89 -29.54 -19.98 -12.07
C TRP A 89 -29.06 -18.56 -12.21
N ARG A 90 -27.93 -18.40 -12.88
CA ARG A 90 -27.32 -17.11 -13.20
C ARG A 90 -27.17 -17.04 -14.72
N PHE A 91 -27.71 -15.98 -15.32
CA PHE A 91 -27.54 -15.68 -16.73
C PHE A 91 -26.73 -14.40 -16.85
N LYS A 92 -25.55 -14.50 -17.42
CA LYS A 92 -24.74 -13.33 -17.74
C LYS A 92 -25.16 -12.83 -19.12
N MET A 93 -25.72 -11.65 -19.15
CA MET A 93 -26.15 -10.96 -20.38
C MET A 93 -25.12 -9.91 -20.74
N VAL A 94 -24.83 -9.77 -22.03
CA VAL A 94 -23.89 -8.76 -22.53
C VAL A 94 -24.62 -7.92 -23.57
N GLN A 95 -24.41 -6.61 -23.53
CA GLN A 95 -25.03 -5.69 -24.49
C GLN A 95 -24.46 -5.97 -25.89
N LYS A 96 -25.35 -6.07 -26.87
CA LYS A 96 -24.93 -6.32 -28.27
C LYS A 96 -24.01 -5.20 -28.77
N GLY A 97 -22.83 -5.57 -29.25
CA GLY A 97 -21.82 -4.64 -29.72
C GLY A 97 -20.87 -4.13 -28.62
N PHE A 98 -21.07 -4.57 -27.35
CA PHE A 98 -20.13 -4.34 -26.28
C PHE A 98 -18.94 -5.30 -26.41
N ASP A 99 -17.75 -4.78 -26.29
CA ASP A 99 -16.55 -5.61 -26.31
C ASP A 99 -16.41 -6.38 -24.99
N VAL A 100 -16.35 -7.70 -25.09
CA VAL A 100 -16.18 -8.62 -23.94
C VAL A 100 -14.94 -9.51 -24.09
N VAL A 101 -14.15 -9.24 -25.10
CA VAL A 101 -12.95 -10.01 -25.39
C VAL A 101 -11.79 -9.38 -24.62
N PRO A 102 -11.23 -10.06 -23.63
CA PRO A 102 -10.06 -9.53 -22.94
C PRO A 102 -8.90 -9.29 -23.91
N PRO A 103 -8.10 -8.25 -23.69
CA PRO A 103 -6.88 -8.04 -24.47
C PRO A 103 -5.91 -9.19 -24.23
N LYS A 104 -4.97 -9.37 -25.14
CA LYS A 104 -3.89 -10.34 -24.92
C LYS A 104 -3.05 -9.92 -23.73
N PRO A 105 -2.52 -10.86 -22.96
CA PRO A 105 -1.65 -10.53 -21.86
C PRO A 105 -0.30 -9.98 -22.36
N ALA A 106 0.32 -9.11 -21.56
CA ALA A 106 1.72 -8.73 -21.73
C ALA A 106 2.64 -9.96 -21.78
N THR A 107 3.86 -9.81 -22.24
CA THR A 107 4.87 -10.87 -22.22
C THR A 107 6.14 -10.42 -21.50
N ASP A 108 7.00 -11.37 -21.15
CA ASP A 108 8.35 -11.14 -20.60
C ASP A 108 8.41 -10.20 -19.40
N VAL A 109 7.49 -10.38 -18.45
CA VAL A 109 7.50 -9.61 -17.20
C VAL A 109 8.77 -9.91 -16.41
N ALA A 110 9.55 -8.86 -16.15
CA ALA A 110 10.80 -8.92 -15.42
C ALA A 110 10.95 -7.73 -14.47
N ALA A 111 11.78 -7.89 -13.43
CA ALA A 111 12.09 -6.79 -12.53
C ALA A 111 13.59 -6.59 -12.38
N LEU A 112 14.03 -5.34 -12.50
CA LEU A 112 15.41 -4.90 -12.38
C LEU A 112 15.61 -4.16 -11.06
N LYS A 113 16.69 -4.47 -10.35
CA LYS A 113 17.02 -3.87 -9.06
C LYS A 113 17.59 -2.47 -9.24
N GLY A 114 17.02 -1.50 -8.53
CA GLY A 114 17.58 -0.18 -8.30
C GLY A 114 17.91 0.05 -6.81
N VAL A 115 18.15 1.28 -6.43
CA VAL A 115 18.37 1.64 -5.03
C VAL A 115 17.01 1.76 -4.35
N TYR A 116 16.70 0.82 -3.46
CA TYR A 116 15.39 0.70 -2.80
C TYR A 116 14.18 0.62 -3.74
N THR A 117 14.42 0.28 -5.01
CA THR A 117 13.36 0.18 -6.02
C THR A 117 13.56 -1.06 -6.86
N ASN A 118 12.46 -1.63 -7.35
CA ASN A 118 12.48 -2.57 -8.47
C ASN A 118 11.74 -1.92 -9.64
N ALA A 119 12.42 -1.77 -10.78
CA ALA A 119 11.79 -1.38 -12.02
C ALA A 119 11.19 -2.64 -12.66
N VAL A 120 9.86 -2.71 -12.72
CA VAL A 120 9.13 -3.80 -13.36
C VAL A 120 8.91 -3.41 -14.81
N ALA A 121 9.31 -4.26 -15.74
CA ALA A 121 9.15 -4.05 -17.16
C ALA A 121 8.49 -5.27 -17.81
N TRP A 122 7.82 -5.04 -18.91
CA TRP A 122 7.16 -6.07 -19.72
C TRP A 122 7.23 -5.68 -21.20
N ILE A 123 6.91 -6.64 -22.05
CA ILE A 123 6.71 -6.40 -23.47
C ILE A 123 5.20 -6.33 -23.71
N ASP A 124 4.81 -5.33 -24.45
CA ASP A 124 3.45 -5.10 -24.88
C ASP A 124 2.87 -6.26 -25.69
N SER A 125 1.57 -6.36 -25.73
CA SER A 125 0.84 -7.41 -26.47
C SER A 125 0.82 -7.10 -27.97
N GLU A 126 1.41 -7.95 -28.78
CA GLU A 126 1.44 -7.76 -30.23
C GLU A 126 0.03 -7.70 -30.83
N GLY A 127 -0.27 -6.60 -31.50
CA GLY A 127 -1.51 -6.42 -32.27
C GLY A 127 -2.71 -5.91 -31.46
N GLU A 128 -2.52 -5.55 -30.20
CA GLU A 128 -3.46 -4.77 -29.39
C GLU A 128 -3.07 -3.29 -29.47
N THR A 129 -3.98 -2.39 -29.11
CA THR A 129 -3.70 -0.94 -29.05
C THR A 129 -4.68 -0.23 -28.12
N GLY A 130 -4.17 0.71 -27.32
CA GLY A 130 -4.97 1.55 -26.42
C GLY A 130 -5.31 0.91 -25.09
N GLU A 131 -4.64 -0.20 -24.75
CA GLU A 131 -4.75 -0.81 -23.43
C GLU A 131 -3.93 -0.05 -22.39
N THR A 132 -4.26 -0.32 -21.15
CA THR A 132 -3.52 0.12 -19.97
C THR A 132 -3.08 -1.07 -19.15
N TYR A 133 -1.98 -0.93 -18.43
CA TYR A 133 -1.42 -2.00 -17.62
C TYR A 133 -1.60 -1.74 -16.13
N THR A 134 -1.84 -2.82 -15.39
CA THR A 134 -1.77 -2.81 -13.92
C THR A 134 -0.65 -3.72 -13.46
N VAL A 135 0.23 -3.19 -12.62
CA VAL A 135 1.39 -3.88 -12.08
C VAL A 135 1.14 -4.26 -10.64
N TYR A 136 1.41 -5.51 -10.31
CA TYR A 136 1.22 -6.09 -8.99
C TYR A 136 2.53 -6.57 -8.41
N ALA A 137 2.64 -6.52 -7.07
CA ALA A 137 3.74 -7.09 -6.31
C ALA A 137 3.24 -7.95 -5.15
N SER A 138 3.97 -9.01 -4.82
CA SER A 138 3.67 -9.86 -3.66
C SER A 138 4.94 -10.51 -3.12
N ARG A 139 4.93 -10.85 -1.83
CA ARG A 139 5.98 -11.63 -1.17
C ARG A 139 5.93 -13.12 -1.52
N SER A 140 4.81 -13.59 -2.03
CA SER A 140 4.61 -14.96 -2.52
C SER A 140 4.33 -14.94 -4.03
N ALA A 141 4.55 -16.07 -4.70
CA ALA A 141 4.23 -16.21 -6.11
C ALA A 141 2.79 -15.80 -6.40
N ILE A 142 2.59 -14.98 -7.43
CA ILE A 142 1.28 -14.43 -7.78
C ILE A 142 0.58 -15.40 -8.74
N THR A 143 -0.65 -15.73 -8.40
CA THR A 143 -1.57 -16.56 -9.20
C THR A 143 -2.90 -15.84 -9.36
N LYS A 144 -3.77 -16.35 -10.21
CA LYS A 144 -5.13 -15.79 -10.41
C LYS A 144 -5.96 -15.81 -9.11
N GLU A 145 -5.76 -16.82 -8.26
CA GLU A 145 -6.51 -16.99 -7.02
C GLU A 145 -6.10 -15.98 -5.94
N ASN A 146 -4.82 -15.63 -5.87
CA ASN A 146 -4.28 -14.71 -4.85
C ASN A 146 -3.98 -13.30 -5.38
N LEU A 147 -4.25 -13.00 -6.65
CA LEU A 147 -4.02 -11.67 -7.24
C LEU A 147 -4.72 -10.55 -6.46
N LYS A 148 -5.91 -10.84 -5.96
CA LYS A 148 -6.69 -9.90 -5.12
C LYS A 148 -6.01 -9.47 -3.82
N ASP A 149 -5.02 -10.27 -3.36
CA ASP A 149 -4.26 -10.04 -2.13
C ASP A 149 -2.89 -9.41 -2.44
N ALA A 150 -2.55 -9.28 -3.72
CA ALA A 150 -1.31 -8.64 -4.16
C ALA A 150 -1.42 -7.11 -4.04
N GLU A 151 -0.29 -6.49 -3.77
CA GLU A 151 -0.16 -5.03 -3.78
C GLU A 151 -0.26 -4.51 -5.22
N VAL A 152 -1.05 -3.47 -5.45
CA VAL A 152 -1.05 -2.74 -6.71
C VAL A 152 0.09 -1.72 -6.66
N VAL A 153 1.14 -1.97 -7.44
CA VAL A 153 2.28 -1.06 -7.58
C VAL A 153 1.87 0.18 -8.38
N GLU A 154 1.24 -0.06 -9.52
CA GLU A 154 0.75 1.01 -10.40
C GLU A 154 -0.40 0.49 -11.25
N PHE A 155 -1.38 1.33 -11.54
CA PHE A 155 -2.52 1.02 -12.40
C PHE A 155 -2.66 2.07 -13.49
N GLY A 156 -3.26 1.68 -14.61
CA GLY A 156 -3.48 2.59 -15.73
C GLY A 156 -2.18 3.04 -16.41
N VAL A 157 -1.12 2.25 -16.31
CA VAL A 157 0.14 2.51 -17.03
C VAL A 157 -0.15 2.45 -18.52
N LEU A 158 0.16 3.51 -19.24
CA LEU A 158 -0.11 3.60 -20.67
C LEU A 158 0.77 2.61 -21.46
N GLU A 159 0.23 2.14 -22.57
CA GLU A 159 0.85 1.19 -23.51
C GLU A 159 2.33 1.51 -23.81
N ASP A 160 2.64 2.75 -24.13
CA ASP A 160 4.00 3.18 -24.46
C ASP A 160 5.01 3.15 -23.30
N ALA A 161 4.55 3.10 -22.06
CA ALA A 161 5.44 3.18 -20.90
C ALA A 161 6.13 1.83 -20.58
N GLN A 162 5.44 0.71 -20.72
CA GLN A 162 5.92 -0.67 -20.52
C GLN A 162 6.82 -0.90 -19.28
N SER A 163 6.68 -0.04 -18.28
CA SER A 163 7.43 -0.13 -17.03
C SER A 163 6.75 0.62 -15.90
N ALA A 164 6.98 0.13 -14.67
CA ALA A 164 6.57 0.78 -13.42
C ALA A 164 7.66 0.63 -12.36
N ASN A 165 7.74 1.58 -11.45
CA ASN A 165 8.70 1.55 -10.36
C ASN A 165 8.04 1.18 -9.05
N HIS A 166 8.50 0.09 -8.43
CA HIS A 166 8.09 -0.31 -7.09
C HIS A 166 9.12 0.15 -6.07
N MET A 167 8.77 1.16 -5.27
CA MET A 167 9.58 1.59 -4.12
C MET A 167 9.42 0.56 -2.99
N LEU A 168 10.55 0.09 -2.47
CA LEU A 168 10.58 -0.98 -1.47
C LEU A 168 10.76 -0.38 -0.07
N TYR A 169 9.78 -0.59 0.79
CA TYR A 169 9.82 -0.15 2.18
C TYR A 169 9.82 -1.33 3.15
N SER A 170 10.46 -1.11 4.29
CA SER A 170 10.42 -2.01 5.43
C SER A 170 10.25 -1.21 6.74
N PRO A 171 9.64 -1.79 7.77
CA PRO A 171 9.49 -1.09 9.04
C PRO A 171 10.85 -0.80 9.69
N LEU A 172 11.08 0.45 10.06
CA LEU A 172 12.16 0.98 10.88
C LEU A 172 13.59 0.83 10.34
N SER A 173 13.93 -0.26 9.67
CA SER A 173 15.30 -0.53 9.24
C SER A 173 15.38 -1.09 7.85
N ASN A 174 16.47 -0.82 7.13
CA ASN A 174 16.73 -1.42 5.83
C ASN A 174 16.84 -2.94 5.95
N ARG A 175 16.19 -3.67 5.06
CA ARG A 175 16.27 -5.14 4.99
C ARG A 175 16.11 -5.66 3.58
N TRP A 176 16.68 -6.81 3.32
CA TRP A 176 16.45 -7.55 2.07
C TRP A 176 15.03 -8.09 2.02
N THR A 177 14.41 -7.93 0.86
CA THR A 177 13.03 -8.33 0.62
C THR A 177 12.89 -8.98 -0.74
N ASP A 178 12.07 -10.01 -0.79
CA ASP A 178 11.78 -10.77 -2.01
C ASP A 178 10.39 -10.41 -2.52
N TYR A 179 10.29 -10.03 -3.80
CA TYR A 179 9.01 -9.73 -4.44
C TYR A 179 8.85 -10.48 -5.76
N TYR A 180 7.70 -11.09 -5.92
CA TYR A 180 7.17 -11.53 -7.21
C TYR A 180 6.37 -10.39 -7.82
N TYR A 181 6.35 -10.32 -9.14
CA TYR A 181 5.62 -9.31 -9.88
C TYR A 181 4.68 -9.95 -10.88
N ALA A 182 3.56 -9.28 -11.16
CA ALA A 182 2.64 -9.66 -12.22
C ALA A 182 2.10 -8.42 -12.92
N VAL A 183 1.67 -8.61 -14.16
CA VAL A 183 1.09 -7.57 -15.00
C VAL A 183 -0.20 -8.12 -15.63
N THR A 184 -1.23 -7.29 -15.66
CA THR A 184 -2.43 -7.49 -16.48
C THR A 184 -2.60 -6.30 -17.41
N SER A 185 -3.14 -6.52 -18.60
CA SER A 185 -3.61 -5.46 -19.51
C SER A 185 -5.11 -5.28 -19.39
N THR A 186 -5.59 -4.06 -19.61
CA THR A 186 -7.01 -3.68 -19.57
C THR A 186 -7.32 -2.84 -20.79
N ASP A 187 -8.31 -3.25 -21.60
CA ASP A 187 -8.74 -2.54 -22.78
C ASP A 187 -9.68 -1.35 -22.47
N ALA A 188 -10.08 -0.64 -23.50
CA ALA A 188 -11.03 0.48 -23.36
C ALA A 188 -12.43 0.05 -22.90
N ALA A 189 -12.80 -1.20 -23.09
CA ALA A 189 -14.06 -1.78 -22.65
C ALA A 189 -13.98 -2.36 -21.22
N GLN A 190 -12.85 -2.18 -20.54
CA GLN A 190 -12.56 -2.66 -19.17
C GLN A 190 -12.46 -4.18 -19.05
N ASN A 191 -12.22 -4.90 -20.15
CA ASN A 191 -11.87 -6.31 -20.06
C ASN A 191 -10.41 -6.44 -19.63
N VAL A 192 -10.13 -7.42 -18.77
CA VAL A 192 -8.80 -7.64 -18.20
C VAL A 192 -8.22 -8.94 -18.72
N SER A 193 -7.00 -8.91 -19.19
CA SER A 193 -6.25 -10.08 -19.68
C SER A 193 -6.00 -11.12 -18.58
N ASP A 194 -5.55 -12.30 -18.98
CA ASP A 194 -4.85 -13.19 -18.05
C ASP A 194 -3.57 -12.50 -17.51
N LEU A 195 -3.22 -12.83 -16.28
CA LEU A 195 -2.01 -12.29 -15.66
C LEU A 195 -0.75 -12.97 -16.21
N VAL A 196 0.33 -12.19 -16.32
CA VAL A 196 1.69 -12.72 -16.53
C VAL A 196 2.54 -12.36 -15.34
N ALA A 197 3.16 -13.36 -14.73
CA ALA A 197 3.88 -13.21 -13.47
C ALA A 197 5.32 -13.73 -13.57
N THR A 198 6.21 -13.14 -12.76
CA THR A 198 7.57 -13.69 -12.57
C THR A 198 7.51 -15.03 -11.85
N THR A 199 8.32 -15.98 -12.29
CA THR A 199 8.40 -17.32 -11.68
C THR A 199 9.35 -17.39 -10.49
N VAL A 200 10.26 -16.41 -10.38
CA VAL A 200 11.22 -16.27 -9.29
C VAL A 200 11.11 -14.86 -8.70
N PRO A 201 11.37 -14.70 -7.39
CA PRO A 201 11.32 -13.39 -6.79
C PRO A 201 12.55 -12.55 -7.16
N THR A 202 12.36 -11.24 -7.19
CA THR A 202 13.46 -10.27 -7.24
C THR A 202 13.79 -9.86 -5.81
N SER A 203 14.96 -10.29 -5.33
CA SER A 203 15.46 -9.92 -4.00
C SER A 203 16.17 -8.58 -4.07
N ASN A 204 15.75 -7.60 -3.27
CA ASN A 204 16.39 -6.28 -3.22
C ASN A 204 16.30 -5.68 -1.82
N MET A 205 17.10 -4.64 -1.56
CA MET A 205 17.07 -3.89 -0.30
C MET A 205 15.81 -3.01 -0.27
N ALA A 206 15.02 -3.14 0.77
CA ALA A 206 13.94 -2.21 1.11
C ALA A 206 14.45 -1.16 2.10
N MET A 207 14.01 0.08 1.93
CA MET A 207 14.35 1.19 2.81
C MET A 207 13.55 1.13 4.11
N GLY A 208 14.25 1.24 5.24
CA GLY A 208 13.60 1.37 6.54
C GLY A 208 12.93 2.74 6.67
N ILE A 209 11.66 2.74 6.99
CA ILE A 209 10.87 3.96 7.20
C ILE A 209 10.25 3.96 8.59
N PRO A 210 9.96 5.12 9.18
CA PRO A 210 9.19 5.21 10.41
C PRO A 210 7.86 4.49 10.28
N VAL A 211 7.32 4.07 11.41
CA VAL A 211 6.02 3.42 11.50
C VAL A 211 5.11 4.23 12.42
N ILE A 212 3.82 4.20 12.15
CA ILE A 212 2.83 4.70 13.09
C ILE A 212 2.82 3.76 14.30
N SER A 213 3.09 4.30 15.49
CA SER A 213 3.11 3.51 16.72
C SER A 213 1.69 3.02 17.06
N MET A 214 1.57 1.81 17.62
CA MET A 214 0.32 1.32 18.19
C MET A 214 0.18 1.63 19.68
N THR A 215 1.09 2.40 20.22
CA THR A 215 1.10 2.79 21.62
C THR A 215 1.53 4.24 21.71
N LYS A 216 0.73 5.08 22.35
CA LYS A 216 1.09 6.47 22.63
C LYS A 216 2.26 6.55 23.61
N PRO A 217 2.98 7.67 23.68
CA PRO A 217 4.03 7.89 24.67
C PRO A 217 3.53 7.66 26.10
N SER A 218 4.40 7.13 26.94
CA SER A 218 4.11 7.02 28.38
C SER A 218 4.00 8.40 28.98
N GLY A 219 2.89 8.67 29.69
CA GLY A 219 2.65 9.99 30.25
C GLY A 219 2.19 11.05 29.24
N PHE A 220 1.82 10.66 28.02
CA PHE A 220 1.36 11.54 26.95
C PHE A 220 0.36 12.59 27.45
N LYS A 221 0.62 13.81 27.08
CA LYS A 221 -0.26 14.96 27.28
C LYS A 221 -0.22 15.86 26.04
N VAL A 222 -1.28 16.56 25.80
CA VAL A 222 -1.35 17.63 24.81
C VAL A 222 -1.10 18.96 25.56
N ASP A 223 0.17 19.31 25.78
CA ASP A 223 0.57 20.49 26.58
C ASP A 223 1.56 21.42 25.86
N GLY A 224 2.01 21.03 24.66
CA GLY A 224 2.98 21.78 23.87
C GLY A 224 4.43 21.48 24.23
N ASP A 225 4.69 20.41 24.99
CA ASP A 225 6.03 19.89 25.30
C ASP A 225 6.25 18.54 24.63
N ILE A 226 7.02 18.50 23.55
CA ILE A 226 7.31 17.30 22.75
C ILE A 226 8.21 16.26 23.46
N SER A 227 8.60 16.50 24.71
CA SER A 227 9.58 15.67 25.43
C SER A 227 9.07 14.25 25.71
N ASP A 228 7.78 14.05 25.91
CA ASP A 228 7.18 12.74 26.09
C ASP A 228 7.27 11.89 24.80
N TRP A 229 7.10 12.49 23.63
CA TRP A 229 7.35 11.86 22.35
C TRP A 229 8.81 11.51 22.15
N LYS A 230 9.71 12.48 22.35
CA LYS A 230 11.17 12.28 22.19
C LYS A 230 11.74 11.19 23.13
N SER A 231 11.16 11.04 24.31
CA SER A 231 11.56 10.01 25.28
C SER A 231 10.89 8.65 25.06
N SER A 232 9.88 8.55 24.20
CA SER A 232 9.07 7.33 23.99
C SER A 232 9.80 6.22 23.24
N GLY A 233 10.85 6.55 22.47
CA GLY A 233 11.46 5.65 21.49
C GLY A 233 10.66 5.50 20.20
N ILE A 234 9.59 6.28 20.00
CA ILE A 234 8.87 6.36 18.73
C ILE A 234 9.75 7.12 17.74
N THR A 235 9.98 6.52 16.58
CA THR A 235 10.75 7.18 15.51
C THR A 235 9.83 8.17 14.78
N PRO A 236 10.21 9.44 14.67
CA PRO A 236 9.41 10.42 13.94
C PRO A 236 9.48 10.23 12.43
N PHE A 237 8.48 10.69 11.74
CA PHE A 237 8.54 11.00 10.32
C PHE A 237 9.24 12.35 10.16
N MET A 238 10.32 12.37 9.39
CA MET A 238 11.11 13.57 9.12
C MET A 238 10.67 14.18 7.80
N MET A 239 10.34 15.46 7.81
CA MET A 239 10.10 16.26 6.61
C MET A 239 11.06 17.45 6.62
N GLY A 240 11.77 17.67 5.53
CA GLY A 240 12.68 18.80 5.35
C GLY A 240 13.04 18.99 3.89
N VAL A 241 13.77 20.03 3.60
CA VAL A 241 14.25 20.36 2.26
C VAL A 241 15.45 19.50 1.86
N SER A 242 16.37 19.26 2.80
CA SER A 242 17.59 18.49 2.55
C SER A 242 17.35 16.98 2.57
N SER A 243 16.38 16.51 3.35
CA SER A 243 16.08 15.08 3.52
C SER A 243 14.66 14.85 4.04
N ASN A 244 14.14 13.64 3.84
CA ASN A 244 12.96 13.17 4.54
C ASN A 244 13.04 11.67 4.85
N SER A 245 12.07 11.13 5.58
CA SER A 245 12.05 9.71 5.99
C SER A 245 12.04 8.72 4.84
N TYR A 246 11.61 9.11 3.64
CA TYR A 246 11.57 8.28 2.44
C TYR A 246 12.76 8.51 1.50
N ASN A 247 13.49 9.60 1.70
CA ASN A 247 14.70 9.92 0.95
C ASN A 247 15.70 10.67 1.85
N PRO A 248 16.67 9.95 2.43
CA PRO A 248 17.65 10.57 3.35
C PRO A 248 18.65 11.50 2.66
N SER A 249 18.61 11.60 1.33
CA SER A 249 19.54 12.44 0.56
C SER A 249 18.87 13.65 -0.07
N LYS A 250 17.54 13.75 0.00
CA LYS A 250 16.79 14.85 -0.59
C LYS A 250 15.37 14.90 -0.03
N GLY A 251 14.98 16.05 0.49
CA GLY A 251 13.58 16.32 0.83
C GLY A 251 12.71 16.60 -0.39
N VAL A 252 11.45 16.87 -0.15
CA VAL A 252 10.47 17.18 -1.21
C VAL A 252 9.80 18.50 -0.90
N VAL A 253 10.06 19.49 -1.73
CA VAL A 253 9.27 20.72 -1.83
C VAL A 253 8.22 20.48 -2.91
N SER A 254 6.96 20.31 -2.51
CA SER A 254 5.87 19.97 -3.45
C SER A 254 5.29 21.20 -4.15
N ALA A 255 5.40 22.36 -3.52
CA ALA A 255 5.01 23.65 -4.07
C ALA A 255 5.93 24.75 -3.53
N GLY A 256 6.08 25.84 -4.28
CA GLY A 256 6.81 27.04 -3.86
C GLY A 256 8.34 26.89 -3.79
N THR A 257 8.96 27.61 -2.89
CA THR A 257 10.42 27.83 -2.83
C THR A 257 10.98 27.80 -1.41
N VAL A 258 10.49 26.90 -0.54
CA VAL A 258 11.09 26.67 0.78
C VAL A 258 12.59 26.44 0.63
N THR A 259 13.43 27.18 1.36
CA THR A 259 14.85 27.34 1.04
C THR A 259 15.75 26.28 1.66
N ASP A 260 15.61 26.00 2.95
CA ASP A 260 16.42 25.00 3.67
C ASP A 260 15.68 24.43 4.90
N ASP A 261 16.36 23.61 5.70
CA ASP A 261 15.79 22.96 6.89
C ASP A 261 15.69 23.89 8.12
N ASN A 262 16.14 25.15 8.06
CA ASN A 262 15.85 26.15 9.10
C ASN A 262 14.60 26.93 8.77
N ASP A 263 14.29 27.06 7.49
CA ASP A 263 13.10 27.66 6.93
C ASP A 263 11.88 26.75 7.22
N ALA A 264 11.95 25.47 6.84
CA ALA A 264 10.93 24.50 7.25
C ALA A 264 11.50 23.09 7.45
N HIS A 265 11.27 22.54 8.65
CA HIS A 265 11.58 21.15 8.98
C HIS A 265 10.63 20.62 10.05
N VAL A 266 10.14 19.40 9.92
CA VAL A 266 9.20 18.81 10.87
C VAL A 266 9.62 17.41 11.31
N GLU A 267 9.72 17.20 12.62
CA GLU A 267 9.76 15.89 13.26
C GLU A 267 8.33 15.51 13.66
N LEU A 268 7.67 14.66 12.89
CA LEU A 268 6.27 14.29 13.08
C LEU A 268 6.15 12.91 13.75
N TYR A 269 5.59 12.86 14.93
CA TYR A 269 5.33 11.65 15.70
C TYR A 269 3.84 11.28 15.59
N ILE A 270 3.56 10.00 15.34
CA ILE A 270 2.18 9.49 15.25
C ILE A 270 2.03 8.19 16.00
N ALA A 271 0.94 8.09 16.75
CA ALA A 271 0.50 6.85 17.36
C ALA A 271 -1.01 6.65 17.18
N ILE A 272 -1.44 5.42 17.02
CA ILE A 272 -2.86 5.03 16.92
C ILE A 272 -3.07 3.81 17.79
N ASP A 273 -3.90 3.93 18.82
CA ASP A 273 -4.39 2.78 19.60
C ASP A 273 -5.86 2.46 19.25
N ALA A 274 -6.51 1.61 20.03
CA ALA A 274 -7.90 1.23 19.79
C ALA A 274 -8.90 2.39 19.95
N ASP A 275 -8.52 3.44 20.66
CA ASP A 275 -9.41 4.52 21.05
C ASP A 275 -9.14 5.83 20.28
N SER A 276 -7.89 6.14 19.98
CA SER A 276 -7.50 7.48 19.50
C SER A 276 -6.31 7.48 18.53
N LEU A 277 -6.31 8.49 17.68
CA LEU A 277 -5.15 8.99 16.95
C LEU A 277 -4.44 10.04 17.82
N TYR A 278 -3.13 9.94 17.95
CA TYR A 278 -2.26 10.86 18.67
C TYR A 278 -1.20 11.39 17.71
N VAL A 279 -0.98 12.69 17.75
CA VAL A 279 0.00 13.37 16.89
C VAL A 279 0.81 14.34 17.73
N GLY A 280 2.13 14.37 17.48
CA GLY A 280 3.05 15.37 17.98
C GLY A 280 3.98 15.82 16.86
N ALA A 281 4.10 17.11 16.63
CA ALA A 281 5.01 17.68 15.65
C ALA A 281 5.91 18.71 16.30
N ASN A 282 7.22 18.54 16.11
CA ASN A 282 8.23 19.54 16.45
C ASN A 282 8.65 20.22 15.15
N VAL A 283 8.25 21.46 15.00
CA VAL A 283 8.44 22.26 13.79
C VAL A 283 9.61 23.20 14.01
N THR A 284 10.59 23.14 13.13
CA THR A 284 11.62 24.17 12.96
C THR A 284 11.19 25.04 11.80
N ASP A 285 11.09 26.32 12.05
CA ASP A 285 10.58 27.32 11.15
C ASP A 285 11.23 28.66 11.56
N ASP A 286 11.65 29.48 10.63
CA ASP A 286 12.34 30.72 10.98
C ASP A 286 11.35 31.85 11.31
N VAL A 287 10.12 31.85 10.76
CA VAL A 287 9.09 32.86 11.04
C VAL A 287 7.67 32.28 10.97
N PHE A 288 7.19 31.67 12.02
CA PHE A 288 5.85 31.12 12.09
C PHE A 288 4.76 32.20 11.91
N ASN A 289 3.81 31.98 10.99
CA ASN A 289 2.67 32.85 10.70
C ASN A 289 1.38 32.07 10.47
N ALA A 290 0.51 32.07 11.45
CA ALA A 290 -0.85 31.55 11.33
C ALA A 290 -1.86 32.61 11.81
N GLY A 291 -2.91 32.91 11.06
CA GLY A 291 -3.93 33.78 11.62
C GLY A 291 -4.76 34.65 10.68
N SER A 292 -4.43 34.80 9.41
CA SER A 292 -5.31 35.55 8.47
C SER A 292 -5.14 35.11 7.03
N GLY A 293 -6.22 34.97 6.30
CA GLY A 293 -6.23 34.53 4.90
C GLY A 293 -6.74 33.13 4.72
N ASN A 294 -6.40 32.54 3.59
CA ASN A 294 -6.71 31.14 3.33
C ASN A 294 -5.78 30.24 4.16
N TRP A 295 -6.31 29.19 4.78
CA TRP A 295 -5.55 28.34 5.66
C TRP A 295 -4.34 27.67 4.95
N TRP A 296 -4.44 27.40 3.64
CA TRP A 296 -3.37 26.80 2.83
C TRP A 296 -2.25 27.78 2.43
N GLU A 297 -2.36 29.04 2.84
CA GLU A 297 -1.34 30.09 2.67
C GLU A 297 -0.74 30.49 4.03
N GLN A 298 -0.85 29.64 5.05
CA GLN A 298 -0.39 29.89 6.42
C GLN A 298 0.41 28.70 6.90
N ASP A 299 1.21 28.88 7.97
CA ASP A 299 1.89 27.79 8.62
C ASP A 299 0.89 26.79 9.19
N ALA A 300 0.91 25.62 8.59
CA ALA A 300 -0.06 24.58 8.92
C ALA A 300 0.53 23.17 8.71
N LEU A 301 0.28 22.33 9.70
CA LEU A 301 0.48 20.89 9.53
C LEU A 301 -0.77 20.28 8.90
N GLU A 302 -0.60 19.69 7.75
CA GLU A 302 -1.63 18.96 7.03
C GLU A 302 -1.32 17.47 7.04
N LEU A 303 -2.28 16.65 7.42
CA LEU A 303 -2.13 15.19 7.45
C LEU A 303 -3.21 14.54 6.59
N PHE A 304 -2.81 13.94 5.49
CA PHE A 304 -3.68 13.08 4.69
C PHE A 304 -3.49 11.65 5.16
N MET A 305 -4.57 10.98 5.54
CA MET A 305 -4.51 9.66 6.11
C MET A 305 -5.72 8.82 5.71
N GLY A 306 -5.46 7.63 5.19
CA GLY A 306 -6.48 6.61 5.01
C GLY A 306 -6.50 5.67 6.21
N LEU A 307 -7.56 5.67 7.01
CA LEU A 307 -7.69 4.77 8.16
C LEU A 307 -8.21 3.39 7.71
N TYR A 308 -7.44 2.71 6.86
CA TYR A 308 -7.72 1.38 6.34
C TYR A 308 -6.42 0.67 5.91
N ASP A 309 -6.46 -0.65 5.78
CA ASP A 309 -5.35 -1.41 5.22
C ASP A 309 -5.37 -1.31 3.68
N ARG A 310 -4.38 -0.63 3.10
CA ARG A 310 -4.27 -0.46 1.64
C ARG A 310 -4.20 -1.78 0.87
N ARG A 311 -3.74 -2.86 1.50
CA ARG A 311 -3.73 -4.19 0.91
C ARG A 311 -5.12 -4.83 0.84
N GLY A 312 -6.08 -4.27 1.57
CA GLY A 312 -7.47 -4.70 1.55
C GLY A 312 -8.26 -4.15 0.36
N LYS A 313 -9.56 -4.35 0.43
CA LYS A 313 -10.50 -3.81 -0.55
C LYS A 313 -10.42 -2.29 -0.55
N LYS A 314 -10.35 -1.66 -1.74
CA LYS A 314 -10.39 -0.20 -1.86
C LYS A 314 -11.52 0.37 -1.02
N HIS A 315 -11.18 1.31 -0.18
CA HIS A 315 -12.11 2.02 0.66
C HIS A 315 -12.67 3.21 -0.13
N ALA A 316 -13.99 3.33 -0.16
CA ALA A 316 -14.65 4.52 -0.65
C ALA A 316 -15.31 5.19 0.56
N ALA A 317 -14.95 6.42 0.85
CA ALA A 317 -15.56 7.15 1.96
C ALA A 317 -17.08 7.31 1.72
N PRO A 318 -17.93 7.09 2.74
CA PRO A 318 -19.36 7.25 2.61
C PRO A 318 -19.75 8.63 2.13
N GLY A 319 -20.71 8.68 1.21
CA GLY A 319 -21.24 9.94 0.68
C GLY A 319 -20.43 10.60 -0.42
N ARG A 320 -19.28 10.03 -0.79
CA ARG A 320 -18.49 10.46 -1.96
C ARG A 320 -18.97 9.77 -3.21
N LYS A 321 -18.87 10.46 -4.34
CA LYS A 321 -19.08 9.83 -5.65
C LYS A 321 -17.93 8.86 -5.89
N LYS A 322 -18.23 7.76 -6.57
CA LYS A 322 -17.30 6.68 -6.91
C LYS A 322 -15.96 7.15 -7.52
N ASP A 323 -15.96 8.27 -8.19
CA ASP A 323 -14.82 8.85 -8.91
C ASP A 323 -14.09 9.96 -8.12
N ASP A 324 -14.53 10.28 -6.90
CA ASP A 324 -13.88 11.27 -6.05
C ASP A 324 -12.65 10.60 -5.39
N LEU A 325 -11.46 10.95 -5.86
CA LEU A 325 -10.16 10.49 -5.33
C LEU A 325 -9.72 11.26 -4.08
N GLU A 326 -10.64 11.93 -3.40
CA GLU A 326 -10.31 12.69 -2.19
C GLU A 326 -9.87 11.79 -1.03
N PRO A 327 -8.98 12.30 -0.15
CA PRO A 327 -8.52 11.60 1.03
C PRO A 327 -9.67 11.22 1.97
N ASP A 328 -9.55 10.09 2.64
CA ASP A 328 -10.52 9.69 3.66
C ASP A 328 -10.52 10.67 4.82
N TYR A 329 -9.31 11.07 5.26
CA TYR A 329 -9.12 12.07 6.29
C TYR A 329 -8.04 13.05 5.89
N LYS A 330 -8.35 14.34 6.01
CA LYS A 330 -7.43 15.44 5.89
C LYS A 330 -7.55 16.29 7.14
N PHE A 331 -6.57 16.16 8.02
CA PHE A 331 -6.47 16.98 9.23
C PHE A 331 -5.63 18.20 8.93
N VAL A 332 -6.04 19.36 9.41
CA VAL A 332 -5.28 20.60 9.32
C VAL A 332 -5.17 21.21 10.72
N ALA A 333 -3.93 21.38 11.17
CA ALA A 333 -3.60 22.02 12.44
C ALA A 333 -2.85 23.34 12.17
N MET A 334 -3.43 24.45 12.54
CA MET A 334 -2.98 25.79 12.23
C MET A 334 -3.34 26.75 13.34
N GLY A 335 -2.37 27.49 13.90
CA GLY A 335 -2.64 28.41 15.00
C GLY A 335 -3.47 27.76 16.10
N ASP A 336 -4.57 28.36 16.50
CA ASP A 336 -5.49 27.82 17.50
C ASP A 336 -6.56 26.87 16.91
N SER A 337 -6.47 26.54 15.63
CA SER A 337 -7.50 25.75 14.92
C SER A 337 -7.02 24.36 14.53
N LEU A 338 -7.84 23.37 14.83
CA LEU A 338 -7.72 22.00 14.30
C LEU A 338 -9.03 21.62 13.62
N PHE A 339 -8.98 21.24 12.36
CA PHE A 339 -10.17 20.80 11.65
C PHE A 339 -9.90 19.59 10.76
N VAL A 340 -10.98 18.89 10.42
CA VAL A 340 -10.96 17.82 9.43
C VAL A 340 -11.78 18.25 8.21
N GLU A 341 -11.20 18.08 7.03
CA GLU A 341 -11.82 18.43 5.77
C GLU A 341 -12.47 17.21 5.11
N PHE A 342 -13.81 17.29 4.87
CA PHE A 342 -14.61 16.29 4.14
C PHE A 342 -15.56 17.01 3.18
N GLY A 343 -15.02 17.87 2.31
CA GLY A 343 -15.83 18.78 1.49
C GLY A 343 -16.53 19.88 2.27
N LYS A 344 -16.39 19.89 3.60
CA LYS A 344 -16.71 20.98 4.53
C LYS A 344 -15.72 20.88 5.68
N ASN A 345 -15.08 21.98 6.00
CA ASN A 345 -14.21 22.06 7.16
C ASN A 345 -15.04 21.86 8.43
N THR A 346 -14.75 20.81 9.17
CA THR A 346 -15.37 20.54 10.46
C THR A 346 -14.35 20.85 11.55
N SER A 347 -14.61 21.93 12.28
CA SER A 347 -13.80 22.36 13.42
C SER A 347 -13.83 21.30 14.52
N LEU A 348 -12.68 20.98 15.08
CA LEU A 348 -12.50 19.89 16.04
C LEU A 348 -12.09 20.41 17.43
N GLU A 349 -11.40 21.53 17.52
CA GLU A 349 -10.76 22.05 18.73
C GLU A 349 -11.72 22.27 19.90
N ASP A 350 -12.97 22.63 19.63
CA ASP A 350 -14.01 22.84 20.64
C ASP A 350 -14.73 21.54 21.08
N SER A 351 -14.31 20.41 20.54
CA SER A 351 -14.97 19.12 20.79
C SER A 351 -14.42 18.46 22.05
N SER A 352 -15.27 17.97 22.92
CA SER A 352 -14.86 17.27 24.15
C SER A 352 -14.07 15.96 23.95
N TRP A 353 -14.02 15.47 22.72
CA TRP A 353 -13.33 14.26 22.29
C TRP A 353 -12.04 14.52 21.50
N VAL A 354 -11.62 15.78 21.48
CA VAL A 354 -10.36 16.25 20.88
C VAL A 354 -9.57 17.00 21.95
N GLN A 355 -8.26 16.82 21.94
CA GLN A 355 -7.30 17.67 22.63
C GLN A 355 -6.39 18.27 21.56
N TYR A 356 -6.12 19.55 21.65
CA TYR A 356 -5.29 20.28 20.70
C TYR A 356 -4.44 21.34 21.39
N LYS A 357 -3.19 21.45 20.98
CA LYS A 357 -2.26 22.51 21.40
C LYS A 357 -1.31 22.83 20.26
N ASN A 358 -1.17 24.11 19.99
CA ASN A 358 -0.11 24.67 19.14
C ASN A 358 0.58 25.77 19.93
N THR A 359 1.90 25.78 19.91
CA THR A 359 2.74 26.78 20.61
C THR A 359 3.28 27.86 19.69
N GLY A 360 3.06 27.76 18.38
CA GLY A 360 3.52 28.75 17.40
C GLY A 360 3.00 30.15 17.71
N VAL A 361 3.88 31.12 17.63
CA VAL A 361 3.58 32.54 17.87
C VAL A 361 3.95 33.31 16.62
N ASN A 362 3.00 34.03 16.03
CA ASN A 362 3.23 34.81 14.83
C ASN A 362 4.44 35.73 14.93
N ASN A 363 5.27 35.73 13.89
CA ASN A 363 6.57 36.42 13.79
C ASN A 363 7.60 35.95 14.82
N SER A 364 7.52 34.70 15.26
CA SER A 364 8.51 34.01 16.10
C SER A 364 8.89 32.69 15.48
N PRO A 365 10.11 32.18 15.69
CA PRO A 365 10.49 30.89 15.15
C PRO A 365 9.82 29.74 15.90
N ASP A 366 9.79 28.60 15.25
CA ASP A 366 9.47 27.27 15.77
C ASP A 366 8.06 27.11 16.35
N ALA A 367 7.55 25.89 16.28
CA ALA A 367 6.29 25.53 16.90
C ALA A 367 6.29 24.06 17.37
N VAL A 368 5.50 23.78 18.41
CA VAL A 368 5.09 22.41 18.76
C VAL A 368 3.60 22.28 18.56
N ILE A 369 3.18 21.27 17.81
CA ILE A 369 1.78 20.97 17.56
C ILE A 369 1.48 19.60 18.13
N GLU A 370 0.47 19.51 18.98
CA GLU A 370 0.03 18.24 19.56
C GLU A 370 -1.48 18.12 19.49
N PHE A 371 -1.96 16.93 19.19
CA PHE A 371 -3.38 16.62 19.31
C PHE A 371 -3.67 15.15 19.54
N ALA A 372 -4.86 14.89 20.10
CA ALA A 372 -5.43 13.57 20.22
C ALA A 372 -6.90 13.60 19.78
N ILE A 373 -7.31 12.65 18.96
CA ILE A 373 -8.65 12.57 18.38
C ILE A 373 -9.23 11.18 18.61
N SER A 374 -10.44 11.11 19.18
CA SER A 374 -11.15 9.83 19.35
C SER A 374 -11.58 9.23 18.02
N LEU A 375 -11.12 8.03 17.70
CA LEU A 375 -11.46 7.30 16.47
C LEU A 375 -12.97 7.04 16.35
N LYS A 376 -13.64 6.78 17.48
CA LYS A 376 -15.09 6.55 17.51
C LYS A 376 -15.88 7.80 17.06
N HIS A 377 -15.48 8.97 17.54
CA HIS A 377 -16.16 10.21 17.19
C HIS A 377 -15.80 10.63 15.76
N LEU A 378 -14.54 10.46 15.38
CA LEU A 378 -14.09 10.72 14.02
C LEU A 378 -14.87 9.89 12.99
N ALA A 379 -15.04 8.60 13.22
CA ALA A 379 -15.86 7.72 12.37
C ALA A 379 -17.33 8.18 12.32
N GLY A 380 -17.85 8.73 13.45
CA GLY A 380 -19.20 9.27 13.54
C GLY A 380 -19.45 10.50 12.65
N ILE A 381 -18.42 11.34 12.42
CA ILE A 381 -18.55 12.53 11.52
C ILE A 381 -18.85 12.09 10.08
N VAL A 382 -18.20 11.03 9.61
CA VAL A 382 -18.32 10.53 8.23
C VAL A 382 -19.33 9.39 8.09
N GLY A 383 -19.88 8.87 9.19
CA GLY A 383 -20.82 7.75 9.18
C GLY A 383 -20.19 6.39 8.87
N GLU A 384 -18.92 6.22 9.21
CA GLU A 384 -18.15 5.01 8.96
C GLU A 384 -18.04 4.07 10.15
N LYS A 385 -17.50 2.87 9.90
CA LYS A 385 -17.02 1.99 10.95
C LYS A 385 -15.81 2.59 11.63
N VAL A 386 -15.78 2.47 12.96
CA VAL A 386 -14.58 2.82 13.74
C VAL A 386 -13.38 2.01 13.23
N PHE A 387 -12.30 2.70 12.92
CA PHE A 387 -11.05 2.05 12.52
C PHE A 387 -10.56 1.13 13.63
N ALA A 388 -10.24 -0.10 13.27
CA ALA A 388 -9.70 -1.11 14.18
C ALA A 388 -8.22 -1.35 13.81
N PRO A 389 -7.27 -0.68 14.48
CA PRO A 389 -5.86 -0.79 14.17
C PRO A 389 -5.36 -2.21 14.40
N LYS A 390 -4.62 -2.75 13.43
CA LYS A 390 -3.94 -4.04 13.53
C LYS A 390 -2.49 -3.88 13.11
N ARG A 391 -1.61 -4.55 13.85
CA ARG A 391 -0.18 -4.57 13.55
C ARG A 391 0.07 -5.04 12.12
N GLY A 392 0.97 -4.36 11.42
CA GLY A 392 1.35 -4.68 10.06
C GLY A 392 0.39 -4.19 8.97
N MET A 393 -0.69 -3.48 9.30
CA MET A 393 -1.47 -2.77 8.29
C MET A 393 -0.60 -1.77 7.54
N ARG A 394 -0.86 -1.61 6.25
CA ARG A 394 -0.28 -0.53 5.43
C ARG A 394 -1.28 0.60 5.33
N ILE A 395 -0.90 1.72 5.91
CA ILE A 395 -1.74 2.93 5.98
C ILE A 395 -1.27 3.91 4.91
N PRO A 396 -2.13 4.33 3.97
CA PRO A 396 -1.83 5.44 3.09
C PRO A 396 -1.69 6.72 3.92
N PHE A 397 -0.59 7.43 3.72
CA PHE A 397 -0.23 8.54 4.58
C PHE A 397 0.63 9.56 3.84
N GLU A 398 0.25 10.81 3.91
CA GLU A 398 1.06 11.92 3.36
C GLU A 398 0.92 13.14 4.25
N PRO A 399 1.93 13.49 5.04
CA PRO A 399 1.95 14.76 5.76
C PRO A 399 2.52 15.86 4.87
N SER A 400 2.09 17.09 5.13
CA SER A 400 2.61 18.29 4.53
C SER A 400 2.75 19.40 5.57
N TRP A 401 3.79 20.19 5.47
CA TRP A 401 3.93 21.46 6.17
C TRP A 401 3.81 22.59 5.15
N HIS A 402 2.90 23.52 5.40
CA HIS A 402 2.76 24.77 4.67
C HIS A 402 3.60 25.81 5.38
N ASP A 403 4.32 26.58 4.62
CA ASP A 403 5.33 27.51 5.05
C ASP A 403 4.99 28.94 4.62
N ASN A 404 5.03 29.90 5.60
CA ASN A 404 4.64 31.29 5.39
C ASN A 404 5.43 32.28 6.27
N ASP A 405 6.41 32.94 5.71
CA ASP A 405 7.21 34.01 6.33
C ASP A 405 6.59 35.41 6.18
N GLY A 406 5.28 35.51 6.29
CA GLY A 406 4.53 36.74 6.01
C GLY A 406 3.97 36.81 4.59
N THR A 407 4.44 35.91 3.72
CA THR A 407 3.86 35.54 2.43
C THR A 407 4.02 34.04 2.25
N TYR A 408 3.02 33.35 1.70
CA TYR A 408 3.12 31.91 1.45
C TYR A 408 4.36 31.60 0.60
N GLU A 409 5.23 30.74 1.11
CA GLU A 409 6.47 30.34 0.45
C GLU A 409 6.39 28.98 -0.20
N GLY A 410 5.66 28.02 0.36
CA GLY A 410 5.51 26.72 -0.24
C GLY A 410 5.13 25.61 0.72
N ASN A 411 5.32 24.38 0.27
CA ASN A 411 5.04 23.18 1.06
C ASN A 411 6.19 22.20 1.02
N ILE A 412 6.56 21.66 2.17
CA ILE A 412 7.39 20.45 2.25
C ILE A 412 6.51 19.23 2.53
N THR A 413 6.89 18.06 1.98
CA THR A 413 6.11 16.84 2.05
C THR A 413 7.01 15.59 1.98
N MET A 414 6.43 14.39 2.04
CA MET A 414 7.23 13.16 2.02
C MET A 414 7.32 12.51 0.64
N SER A 415 6.23 12.45 -0.09
CA SER A 415 6.18 11.74 -1.36
C SER A 415 6.78 12.52 -2.52
N SER A 416 7.77 11.96 -3.17
CA SER A 416 8.32 12.55 -4.41
C SER A 416 7.33 12.55 -5.59
N LYS A 417 6.21 11.86 -5.47
CA LYS A 417 5.10 11.88 -6.44
C LYS A 417 4.14 13.05 -6.20
N ASN A 418 4.18 13.60 -4.97
CA ASN A 418 3.33 14.72 -4.60
C ASN A 418 3.88 16.03 -5.18
N THR A 419 3.22 16.53 -6.20
CA THR A 419 3.46 17.84 -6.81
C THR A 419 2.27 18.73 -6.49
N ASP A 420 2.01 18.94 -5.20
CA ASP A 420 0.87 19.68 -4.68
C ASP A 420 -0.50 19.09 -5.12
N ARG A 421 -0.62 17.77 -5.07
CA ARG A 421 -1.84 17.04 -5.47
C ARG A 421 -2.43 16.17 -4.37
N ALA A 422 -1.78 16.07 -3.22
CA ALA A 422 -2.21 15.15 -2.15
C ALA A 422 -3.64 15.41 -1.69
N TYR A 423 -4.12 16.65 -1.76
CA TYR A 423 -5.45 17.06 -1.31
C TYR A 423 -6.61 16.51 -2.15
N TYR A 424 -6.35 16.04 -3.38
CA TYR A 424 -7.37 15.43 -4.24
C TYR A 424 -6.96 14.08 -4.86
N ASP A 425 -5.68 13.70 -4.78
CA ASP A 425 -5.14 12.51 -5.44
C ASP A 425 -4.40 11.60 -4.45
N PRO A 426 -5.09 10.66 -3.79
CA PRO A 426 -4.45 9.71 -2.87
C PRO A 426 -3.41 8.79 -3.52
N THR A 427 -3.33 8.74 -4.85
CA THR A 427 -2.33 7.90 -5.54
C THR A 427 -0.90 8.43 -5.40
N VAL A 428 -0.75 9.70 -5.03
CA VAL A 428 0.55 10.32 -4.79
C VAL A 428 1.04 10.19 -3.36
N TRP A 429 0.20 9.67 -2.43
CA TRP A 429 0.59 9.52 -1.04
C TRP A 429 1.64 8.45 -0.86
N SER A 430 2.46 8.66 0.15
CA SER A 430 3.37 7.67 0.69
C SER A 430 2.61 6.57 1.45
N GLU A 431 3.31 5.53 1.82
CA GLU A 431 2.78 4.45 2.63
C GLU A 431 3.59 4.30 3.90
N THR A 432 2.92 3.92 4.98
CA THR A 432 3.57 3.59 6.23
C THR A 432 2.99 2.29 6.80
N PHE A 433 3.66 1.72 7.78
CA PHE A 433 3.16 0.55 8.49
C PHE A 433 2.55 0.97 9.83
N LEU A 434 1.53 0.24 10.28
CA LEU A 434 0.98 0.38 11.62
C LEU A 434 1.65 -0.65 12.53
N GLY A 435 2.44 -0.16 13.48
CA GLY A 435 3.26 -1.00 14.35
C GLY A 435 4.38 -1.75 13.63
N LYS A 436 5.10 -2.58 14.35
CA LYS A 436 6.08 -3.48 13.74
C LYS A 436 5.35 -4.51 12.88
N TYR A 437 5.83 -4.74 11.68
CA TYR A 437 5.21 -5.62 10.71
C TYR A 437 5.29 -7.10 11.13
N ASP A 438 4.16 -7.82 11.06
CA ASP A 438 4.09 -9.27 11.30
C ASP A 438 3.75 -10.08 10.03
N GLY A 439 3.72 -9.44 8.85
CA GLY A 439 3.17 -10.05 7.64
C GLY A 439 4.11 -10.99 6.87
N ASP A 440 5.41 -10.80 6.95
CA ASP A 440 6.35 -11.87 6.64
C ASP A 440 6.52 -12.65 7.93
N ARG A 441 6.43 -13.96 7.89
CA ARG A 441 6.86 -14.81 8.99
C ARG A 441 8.28 -14.37 9.35
N LEU A 442 8.36 -13.38 10.24
CA LEU A 442 9.56 -13.20 11.00
C LEU A 442 9.70 -14.52 11.74
N SER A 443 10.66 -15.33 11.35
CA SER A 443 11.15 -16.33 12.25
C SER A 443 11.37 -15.60 13.58
N VAL A 444 11.19 -16.25 14.70
CA VAL A 444 11.43 -15.70 16.04
C VAL A 444 12.84 -15.08 16.16
N GLU A 445 13.72 -15.31 15.18
CA GLU A 445 15.06 -14.75 15.00
C GLU A 445 15.08 -13.30 14.48
N ASP A 446 14.03 -12.80 13.80
CA ASP A 446 13.98 -11.42 13.27
C ASP A 446 13.47 -10.37 14.28
N GLU A 447 13.01 -10.77 15.46
CA GLU A 447 12.63 -9.87 16.56
C GLU A 447 13.83 -9.28 17.33
N LEU A 448 15.01 -9.77 17.06
CA LEU A 448 16.24 -9.20 17.56
C LEU A 448 16.69 -8.06 16.61
N VAL A 449 16.19 -6.85 16.83
CA VAL A 449 16.96 -5.65 16.51
C VAL A 449 18.31 -5.92 17.17
N ALA A 450 19.37 -6.03 16.37
CA ALA A 450 20.69 -6.22 16.91
C ALA A 450 20.99 -5.05 17.85
N THR A 451 20.77 -5.25 19.14
CA THR A 451 21.11 -4.27 20.16
C THR A 451 22.62 -4.22 20.33
N ASP A 452 23.33 -5.22 19.77
CA ASP A 452 24.75 -5.38 19.87
C ASP A 452 25.38 -5.94 18.59
N PHE A 453 26.68 -5.72 18.43
CA PHE A 453 27.46 -6.40 17.41
C PHE A 453 27.63 -7.88 17.73
N ASP A 454 27.43 -8.75 16.74
CA ASP A 454 27.72 -10.18 16.88
C ASP A 454 28.27 -10.78 15.58
N LEU A 455 29.00 -11.89 15.71
CA LEU A 455 29.45 -12.74 14.63
C LEU A 455 29.11 -14.18 15.01
N LYS A 456 28.15 -14.78 14.32
CA LYS A 456 27.69 -16.15 14.60
C LYS A 456 28.60 -17.20 13.96
N ALA A 457 28.48 -18.42 14.44
CA ALA A 457 29.12 -19.57 13.77
C ALA A 457 28.56 -19.75 12.37
N ASN A 458 29.43 -20.02 11.40
CA ASN A 458 29.02 -20.28 10.03
C ASN A 458 28.22 -21.59 9.92
N TYR A 459 27.27 -21.63 9.00
CA TYR A 459 26.47 -22.84 8.77
C TYR A 459 26.34 -23.13 7.26
N PRO A 460 26.54 -24.39 6.85
CA PRO A 460 27.03 -25.52 7.65
C PRO A 460 28.50 -25.35 8.08
N ASN A 461 28.91 -26.04 9.15
CA ASN A 461 30.29 -26.16 9.59
C ASN A 461 30.53 -27.56 10.26
N PRO A 462 31.31 -28.50 9.69
CA PRO A 462 32.07 -28.36 8.46
C PRO A 462 31.20 -28.13 7.20
N PHE A 463 31.78 -27.53 6.14
CA PHE A 463 31.06 -27.18 4.91
C PHE A 463 31.75 -27.68 3.64
N ASN A 464 30.96 -27.82 2.53
CA ASN A 464 31.44 -28.27 1.23
C ASN A 464 30.54 -27.71 0.09
N PRO A 465 31.03 -26.93 -0.86
CA PRO A 465 32.13 -25.97 -0.70
C PRO A 465 31.62 -24.61 -0.20
N THR A 466 30.32 -24.51 0.16
CA THR A 466 29.66 -23.25 0.48
C THR A 466 29.17 -23.21 1.93
N THR A 467 29.34 -22.06 2.57
CA THR A 467 28.84 -21.79 3.91
C THR A 467 28.30 -20.37 4.01
N THR A 468 27.39 -20.14 4.96
CA THR A 468 26.82 -18.84 5.27
C THR A 468 27.33 -18.36 6.63
N ILE A 469 27.78 -17.12 6.70
CA ILE A 469 28.21 -16.43 7.90
C ILE A 469 27.18 -15.35 8.22
N GLU A 470 26.58 -15.43 9.40
CA GLU A 470 25.64 -14.44 9.90
C GLU A 470 26.32 -13.52 10.90
N TYR A 471 26.07 -12.20 10.80
CA TYR A 471 26.63 -11.21 11.70
C TYR A 471 25.64 -10.08 11.94
N SER A 472 25.76 -9.43 13.11
CA SER A 472 24.89 -8.34 13.54
C SER A 472 25.69 -7.05 13.73
N ILE A 473 25.13 -5.94 13.32
CA ILE A 473 25.69 -4.59 13.42
C ILE A 473 24.83 -3.78 14.38
N GLY A 474 25.36 -3.46 15.54
CA GLY A 474 24.66 -2.71 16.58
C GLY A 474 24.68 -1.18 16.38
N VAL A 475 25.65 -0.66 15.63
CA VAL A 475 25.76 0.77 15.27
C VAL A 475 26.15 0.87 13.80
N ALA A 476 25.44 1.70 13.05
CA ALA A 476 25.71 1.89 11.62
C ALA A 476 27.14 2.40 11.38
N GLY A 477 27.86 1.82 10.42
CA GLY A 477 29.25 2.16 10.15
C GLY A 477 29.91 1.28 9.08
N PRO A 478 31.19 1.52 8.78
CA PRO A 478 31.97 0.69 7.89
C PRO A 478 32.19 -0.70 8.51
N VAL A 479 31.96 -1.75 7.71
CA VAL A 479 32.08 -3.15 8.12
C VAL A 479 32.98 -3.89 7.15
N LYS A 480 33.93 -4.67 7.71
CA LYS A 480 34.75 -5.61 6.94
C LYS A 480 34.55 -7.01 7.48
N LEU A 481 34.30 -7.96 6.60
CA LEU A 481 34.26 -9.39 6.91
C LEU A 481 35.27 -10.12 6.00
N MET A 482 36.30 -10.65 6.60
CA MET A 482 37.46 -11.23 5.91
C MET A 482 37.68 -12.69 6.32
N VAL A 483 38.18 -13.50 5.39
CA VAL A 483 38.56 -14.90 5.64
C VAL A 483 40.08 -15.03 5.59
N TYR A 484 40.64 -15.78 6.54
CA TYR A 484 42.09 -16.02 6.70
C TYR A 484 42.38 -17.52 6.72
N ASP A 485 43.59 -17.85 6.28
CA ASP A 485 44.15 -19.20 6.48
C ASP A 485 44.78 -19.35 7.89
N LEU A 486 45.32 -20.53 8.18
CA LEU A 486 46.02 -20.84 9.44
C LEU A 486 47.26 -19.98 9.71
N LEU A 487 47.83 -19.36 8.68
CA LEU A 487 49.00 -18.48 8.79
C LEU A 487 48.59 -17.02 8.91
N GLY A 488 47.27 -16.71 9.00
CA GLY A 488 46.76 -15.33 9.12
C GLY A 488 46.80 -14.55 7.80
N ARG A 489 46.97 -15.19 6.66
CA ARG A 489 46.92 -14.53 5.35
C ARG A 489 45.46 -14.35 4.93
N GLU A 490 45.10 -13.14 4.52
CA GLU A 490 43.79 -12.87 3.97
C GLU A 490 43.58 -13.63 2.67
N MET A 491 42.54 -14.47 2.63
CA MET A 491 42.16 -15.29 1.49
C MET A 491 41.10 -14.65 0.62
N VAL A 492 40.11 -14.00 1.26
CA VAL A 492 39.04 -13.31 0.59
C VAL A 492 38.37 -12.32 1.54
N ARG A 493 37.91 -11.21 0.98
CA ARG A 493 37.06 -10.23 1.66
C ARG A 493 35.62 -10.42 1.20
N LEU A 494 34.76 -10.83 2.13
CA LEU A 494 33.35 -11.12 1.86
C LEU A 494 32.49 -9.86 1.94
N VAL A 495 32.85 -8.93 2.82
CA VAL A 495 32.20 -7.63 2.99
C VAL A 495 33.27 -6.57 3.18
N ASP A 496 33.11 -5.43 2.52
CA ASP A 496 33.87 -4.18 2.74
C ASP A 496 32.96 -3.02 2.32
N ASP A 497 32.05 -2.67 3.22
CA ASP A 497 30.94 -1.76 2.89
C ASP A 497 30.39 -1.10 4.15
N TYR A 498 29.70 0.03 3.99
CA TYR A 498 28.93 0.67 5.05
C TYR A 498 27.66 -0.12 5.32
N LYS A 499 27.39 -0.50 6.58
CA LYS A 499 26.19 -1.23 6.99
C LYS A 499 25.41 -0.44 8.04
N SER A 500 24.09 -0.44 7.87
CA SER A 500 23.16 0.05 8.89
C SER A 500 23.06 -0.94 10.06
N ILE A 501 22.39 -0.53 11.14
CA ILE A 501 22.02 -1.42 12.24
C ILE A 501 21.19 -2.58 11.68
N GLY A 502 21.51 -3.83 12.04
CA GLY A 502 20.78 -5.00 11.56
C GLY A 502 21.60 -6.27 11.52
N THR A 503 20.97 -7.37 11.14
CA THR A 503 21.60 -8.69 10.96
C THR A 503 21.76 -8.98 9.47
N TYR A 504 22.93 -9.48 9.11
CA TYR A 504 23.39 -9.70 7.73
C TYR A 504 23.88 -11.12 7.52
N LYS A 505 23.85 -11.58 6.28
CA LYS A 505 24.38 -12.88 5.87
C LYS A 505 25.38 -12.69 4.73
N ALA A 506 26.57 -13.28 4.85
CA ALA A 506 27.56 -13.37 3.80
C ALA A 506 27.76 -14.84 3.41
N VAL A 507 27.74 -15.12 2.13
CA VAL A 507 27.97 -16.47 1.61
C VAL A 507 29.39 -16.59 1.10
N TRP A 508 30.12 -17.60 1.56
CA TRP A 508 31.43 -17.94 1.04
C TRP A 508 31.39 -19.24 0.26
N ASN A 509 31.78 -19.17 -1.00
CA ASN A 509 32.04 -20.35 -1.84
C ASN A 509 33.55 -20.59 -1.93
N ALA A 510 34.00 -21.63 -1.26
CA ALA A 510 35.39 -22.01 -1.17
C ALA A 510 35.79 -23.12 -2.17
N ALA A 511 35.10 -23.25 -3.32
CA ALA A 511 35.35 -24.28 -4.31
C ALA A 511 36.81 -24.33 -4.83
N SER A 512 37.49 -23.18 -4.85
CA SER A 512 38.90 -23.05 -5.26
C SER A 512 39.90 -23.24 -4.13
N MET A 513 39.46 -23.35 -2.86
CA MET A 513 40.31 -23.44 -1.70
C MET A 513 40.58 -24.89 -1.29
N PRO A 514 41.76 -25.24 -0.73
CA PRO A 514 42.02 -26.57 -0.21
C PRO A 514 41.19 -26.89 1.04
N SER A 515 40.89 -28.17 1.28
CA SER A 515 40.28 -28.60 2.54
C SER A 515 41.19 -28.20 3.72
N GLY A 516 40.61 -27.73 4.81
CA GLY A 516 41.37 -27.27 5.96
C GLY A 516 40.59 -26.35 6.90
N VAL A 517 41.29 -25.80 7.86
CA VAL A 517 40.78 -24.84 8.83
C VAL A 517 41.00 -23.43 8.31
N TYR A 518 39.97 -22.62 8.38
CA TYR A 518 39.97 -21.19 8.07
C TYR A 518 39.40 -20.41 9.24
N PHE A 519 39.71 -19.12 9.28
CA PHE A 519 39.13 -18.16 10.24
C PHE A 519 38.44 -17.07 9.45
N TYR A 520 37.34 -16.56 10.00
CA TYR A 520 36.72 -15.35 9.49
C TYR A 520 36.61 -14.32 10.62
N ARG A 521 36.83 -13.07 10.26
CA ARG A 521 36.90 -11.95 11.18
C ARG A 521 36.04 -10.82 10.67
N ILE A 522 35.19 -10.29 11.57
CA ILE A 522 34.47 -9.06 11.35
C ILE A 522 35.18 -7.91 12.06
N GLU A 523 35.19 -6.75 11.42
CA GLU A 523 35.61 -5.47 11.97
C GLU A 523 34.51 -4.45 11.68
N ALA A 524 33.92 -3.85 12.73
CA ALA A 524 32.84 -2.86 12.63
C ALA A 524 33.00 -1.83 13.76
N GLY A 525 33.58 -0.66 13.45
CA GLY A 525 34.04 0.31 14.48
C GLY A 525 35.05 -0.31 15.43
N ASP A 526 34.80 -0.24 16.72
CA ASP A 526 35.63 -0.86 17.76
C ASP A 526 35.35 -2.37 17.96
N PHE A 527 34.31 -2.89 17.35
CA PHE A 527 33.97 -4.31 17.46
C PHE A 527 34.81 -5.15 16.52
N VAL A 528 35.50 -6.14 17.07
CA VAL A 528 36.29 -7.13 16.34
C VAL A 528 36.02 -8.50 16.92
N LYS A 529 35.56 -9.45 16.08
CA LYS A 529 35.34 -10.84 16.48
C LYS A 529 35.83 -11.80 15.42
N THR A 530 36.43 -12.90 15.84
CA THR A 530 36.95 -13.95 14.95
C THR A 530 36.32 -15.29 15.30
N GLN A 531 35.96 -16.06 14.29
CA GLN A 531 35.39 -17.41 14.39
C GLN A 531 36.17 -18.39 13.50
N LYS A 532 36.09 -19.67 13.83
CA LYS A 532 36.75 -20.78 13.09
C LYS A 532 35.72 -21.51 12.25
N MET A 533 36.12 -21.93 11.04
CA MET A 533 35.37 -22.81 10.15
C MET A 533 36.20 -23.90 9.52
N ILE A 534 35.59 -24.99 9.08
CA ILE A 534 36.26 -26.18 8.53
C ILE A 534 35.67 -26.49 7.14
N LEU A 535 36.53 -26.38 6.12
CA LEU A 535 36.20 -26.81 4.76
C LEU A 535 36.58 -28.28 4.59
N MET A 536 35.63 -29.12 4.19
CA MET A 536 35.81 -30.54 3.88
C MET A 536 35.29 -30.79 2.47
N LYS A 537 36.21 -31.08 1.54
CA LYS A 537 35.86 -31.51 0.18
C LYS A 537 35.83 -33.02 0.08
#